data_77edb28690e85fc0bf5381a087492d0b
#
_entry.id   77edb28690e85fc0bf5381a087492d0b
#
_cell.length_a   1.000
_cell.length_b   1.000
_cell.length_c   1.000
_cell.angle_alpha   90.00
_cell.angle_beta   90.00
_cell.angle_gamma   90.00
#
_symmetry.space_group_name_H-M   'P 1'
#
loop_
_entity.id
_entity.type
_entity.pdbx_description
1 polymer ?
#
loop_
_entity_poly.entity_id
_entity_poly.type
_entity_poly.pdbx_seq_one_letter_code
_entity_poly.pdbx_strand_id
1 'polypeptide(L)'
;MTDRHDVVIVGGGLVGASLAIALARQGVEVGLVEAAPAGQMPAVFDQRNLSFAAATVNALTALGVMQQLRTPTGPIRRIHISRQGDFGRVRLEAQDYGRATFGQVVVARDFGEALEARLDGLSGLTRYRPARFVGFAPDEAGHRALRIADAEGERTLHARLVVAADGTRSAVREALGIGVDEHDYGQTLFVARVRATQAPDGTAYERLGDDGPTALLPRGDRHWGVVHGVAREQAETVAALNDVAWLARLQRAVGWRIGRLVASGERSAYPIARVVAQRLVADRAVVLGNAAQTIHPIGAQGFNLGLRDALTLAEEIARGHDPGTASRLAAYAARRREDRERTLAFSDGLARLTANPSPLLKPVRSAGLVAMEAQPSLQAFLVGGAMGFRGDVPALCRGEAA
;
A
#
# COMPACT_ATOMS: atom_id res chain seq x y z
N MET A 1 -7.19 -29.42 14.78
CA MET A 1 -6.29 -28.33 14.33
C MET A 1 -5.38 -27.96 15.48
N THR A 2 -4.10 -27.76 15.22
CA THR A 2 -3.16 -27.32 16.27
C THR A 2 -3.38 -25.84 16.53
N ASP A 3 -3.70 -25.45 17.78
CA ASP A 3 -3.85 -24.04 18.18
C ASP A 3 -2.50 -23.38 18.49
N ARG A 4 -1.39 -24.00 18.06
CA ARG A 4 0.00 -23.51 18.24
C ARG A 4 0.65 -23.28 16.90
N HIS A 5 1.29 -22.12 16.75
CA HIS A 5 1.96 -21.67 15.54
C HIS A 5 3.30 -20.98 15.85
N ASP A 6 4.21 -20.99 14.91
CA ASP A 6 5.39 -20.13 15.01
C ASP A 6 4.99 -18.66 14.89
N VAL A 7 4.10 -18.36 13.93
CA VAL A 7 3.61 -16.99 13.69
C VAL A 7 2.09 -17.00 13.53
N VAL A 8 1.38 -16.13 14.25
CA VAL A 8 -0.02 -15.82 13.97
C VAL A 8 -0.11 -14.42 13.39
N ILE A 9 -0.68 -14.33 12.18
CA ILE A 9 -0.95 -13.06 11.49
C ILE A 9 -2.43 -12.74 11.65
N VAL A 10 -2.76 -11.59 12.22
CA VAL A 10 -4.12 -11.08 12.30
C VAL A 10 -4.36 -10.07 11.19
N GLY A 11 -5.24 -10.41 10.25
CA GLY A 11 -5.57 -9.66 9.03
C GLY A 11 -5.01 -10.29 7.77
N GLY A 12 -5.88 -10.83 6.93
CA GLY A 12 -5.60 -11.42 5.61
C GLY A 12 -5.65 -10.42 4.45
N GLY A 13 -5.48 -9.12 4.73
CA GLY A 13 -5.40 -8.08 3.70
C GLY A 13 -4.10 -8.14 2.89
N LEU A 14 -3.85 -7.09 2.09
CA LEU A 14 -2.72 -7.00 1.14
C LEU A 14 -1.37 -7.42 1.75
N VAL A 15 -1.03 -6.89 2.92
CA VAL A 15 0.27 -7.10 3.56
C VAL A 15 0.31 -8.42 4.32
N GLY A 16 -0.75 -8.73 5.08
CA GLY A 16 -0.80 -9.96 5.90
C GLY A 16 -0.80 -11.22 5.05
N ALA A 17 -1.57 -11.25 3.97
CA ALA A 17 -1.56 -12.36 3.01
C ALA A 17 -0.19 -12.52 2.32
N SER A 18 0.44 -11.43 1.92
CA SER A 18 1.79 -11.46 1.33
C SER A 18 2.83 -12.00 2.31
N LEU A 19 2.77 -11.61 3.60
CA LEU A 19 3.63 -12.14 4.64
C LEU A 19 3.37 -13.64 4.88
N ALA A 20 2.10 -14.06 4.96
CA ALA A 20 1.76 -15.47 5.13
C ALA A 20 2.36 -16.35 4.03
N ILE A 21 2.27 -15.89 2.77
CA ILE A 21 2.89 -16.57 1.62
C ILE A 21 4.42 -16.65 1.79
N ALA A 22 5.07 -15.55 2.17
CA ALA A 22 6.51 -15.51 2.33
C ALA A 22 6.99 -16.47 3.42
N LEU A 23 6.33 -16.49 4.58
CA LEU A 23 6.69 -17.35 5.73
C LEU A 23 6.40 -18.84 5.47
N ALA A 24 5.23 -19.17 4.92
CA ALA A 24 4.90 -20.56 4.60
C ALA A 24 5.89 -21.19 3.60
N ARG A 25 6.39 -20.40 2.63
CA ARG A 25 7.43 -20.85 1.70
C ARG A 25 8.79 -21.11 2.37
N GLN A 26 9.04 -20.53 3.53
CA GLN A 26 10.23 -20.78 4.35
C GLN A 26 10.04 -21.92 5.33
N GLY A 27 8.89 -22.61 5.31
CA GLY A 27 8.59 -23.71 6.21
C GLY A 27 8.16 -23.28 7.62
N VAL A 28 7.79 -22.01 7.82
CA VAL A 28 7.26 -21.48 9.07
C VAL A 28 5.80 -21.89 9.22
N GLU A 29 5.38 -22.38 10.38
CA GLU A 29 3.99 -22.69 10.68
C GLU A 29 3.21 -21.41 10.98
N VAL A 30 2.29 -21.05 10.08
CA VAL A 30 1.54 -19.79 10.11
C VAL A 30 0.06 -20.03 10.41
N GLY A 31 -0.47 -19.33 11.41
CA GLY A 31 -1.91 -19.11 11.59
C GLY A 31 -2.30 -17.77 10.97
N LEU A 32 -3.26 -17.77 10.03
CA LEU A 32 -3.79 -16.54 9.42
C LEU A 32 -5.24 -16.33 9.84
N VAL A 33 -5.48 -15.25 10.61
CA VAL A 33 -6.81 -14.87 11.11
C VAL A 33 -7.40 -13.80 10.20
N GLU A 34 -8.58 -14.05 9.60
CA GLU A 34 -9.26 -13.13 8.70
C GLU A 34 -10.76 -13.06 9.01
N ALA A 35 -11.28 -11.84 9.15
CA ALA A 35 -12.67 -11.60 9.53
C ALA A 35 -13.66 -11.84 8.38
N ALA A 36 -13.25 -11.66 7.12
CA ALA A 36 -14.12 -11.88 5.97
C ALA A 36 -14.38 -13.38 5.78
N PRO A 37 -15.63 -13.81 5.51
CA PRO A 37 -15.96 -15.20 5.24
C PRO A 37 -15.18 -15.80 4.06
N ALA A 38 -15.02 -17.10 4.06
CA ALA A 38 -14.46 -17.83 2.91
C ALA A 38 -15.27 -17.52 1.64
N GLY A 39 -14.58 -17.33 0.53
CA GLY A 39 -15.22 -16.94 -0.74
C GLY A 39 -15.63 -15.46 -0.85
N GLN A 40 -15.52 -14.67 0.23
CA GLN A 40 -15.70 -13.23 0.18
C GLN A 40 -14.36 -12.52 0.33
N MET A 41 -14.12 -11.52 -0.51
CA MET A 41 -12.91 -10.73 -0.43
C MET A 41 -13.03 -9.68 0.70
N PRO A 42 -11.98 -9.50 1.54
CA PRO A 42 -11.92 -8.36 2.42
C PRO A 42 -12.19 -7.04 1.68
N ALA A 43 -12.83 -6.09 2.35
CA ALA A 43 -13.25 -4.82 1.74
C ALA A 43 -12.12 -4.00 1.11
N VAL A 44 -10.87 -4.25 1.50
CA VAL A 44 -9.67 -3.63 0.89
C VAL A 44 -9.46 -4.05 -0.56
N PHE A 45 -10.01 -5.19 -0.98
CA PHE A 45 -9.91 -5.72 -2.35
C PHE A 45 -11.09 -5.27 -3.22
N ASP A 46 -11.23 -4.00 -3.42
CA ASP A 46 -12.24 -3.37 -4.27
C ASP A 46 -11.72 -3.07 -5.70
N GLN A 47 -12.36 -2.16 -6.40
CA GLN A 47 -12.00 -1.76 -7.77
C GLN A 47 -10.90 -0.68 -7.83
N ARG A 48 -10.33 -0.28 -6.69
CA ARG A 48 -9.24 0.70 -6.67
C ARG A 48 -8.00 0.19 -7.40
N ASN A 49 -7.21 1.13 -7.89
CA ASN A 49 -5.96 0.83 -8.55
C ASN A 49 -4.84 0.85 -7.50
N LEU A 50 -4.04 -0.21 -7.50
CA LEU A 50 -2.79 -0.29 -6.76
C LEU A 50 -1.65 -0.01 -7.74
N SER A 51 -0.71 0.81 -7.35
CA SER A 51 0.53 1.04 -8.12
C SER A 51 1.66 0.31 -7.42
N PHE A 52 2.09 -0.79 -8.00
CA PHE A 52 3.23 -1.57 -7.52
C PHE A 52 4.52 -0.96 -8.04
N ALA A 53 5.40 -0.56 -7.16
CA ALA A 53 6.76 -0.16 -7.48
C ALA A 53 7.57 -1.35 -8.04
N ALA A 54 8.65 -1.09 -8.78
CA ALA A 54 9.44 -2.15 -9.40
C ALA A 54 9.94 -3.19 -8.36
N ALA A 55 10.39 -2.76 -7.18
CA ALA A 55 10.78 -3.65 -6.10
C ALA A 55 9.62 -4.55 -5.60
N THR A 56 8.41 -4.01 -5.56
CA THR A 56 7.19 -4.75 -5.22
C THR A 56 6.86 -5.78 -6.28
N VAL A 57 6.98 -5.43 -7.56
CA VAL A 57 6.78 -6.37 -8.68
C VAL A 57 7.77 -7.53 -8.60
N ASN A 58 9.05 -7.25 -8.34
CA ASN A 58 10.07 -8.29 -8.16
C ASN A 58 9.66 -9.27 -7.05
N ALA A 59 9.32 -8.75 -5.88
CA ALA A 59 8.95 -9.56 -4.73
C ALA A 59 7.69 -10.41 -4.98
N LEU A 60 6.63 -9.82 -5.51
CA LEU A 60 5.38 -10.54 -5.79
C LEU A 60 5.56 -11.58 -6.92
N THR A 61 6.46 -11.33 -7.88
CA THR A 61 6.86 -12.30 -8.89
C THR A 61 7.59 -13.48 -8.26
N ALA A 62 8.57 -13.22 -7.38
CA ALA A 62 9.30 -14.25 -6.67
C ALA A 62 8.39 -15.08 -5.74
N LEU A 63 7.36 -14.47 -5.14
CA LEU A 63 6.36 -15.15 -4.33
C LEU A 63 5.34 -15.95 -5.18
N GLY A 64 5.35 -15.82 -6.50
CA GLY A 64 4.42 -16.48 -7.41
C GLY A 64 3.04 -15.86 -7.49
N VAL A 65 2.87 -14.63 -6.96
CA VAL A 65 1.57 -13.94 -6.93
C VAL A 65 1.27 -13.25 -8.26
N MET A 66 2.27 -12.61 -8.89
CA MET A 66 2.07 -11.92 -10.18
C MET A 66 1.59 -12.87 -11.28
N GLN A 67 1.98 -14.14 -11.22
CA GLN A 67 1.58 -15.17 -12.18
C GLN A 67 0.12 -15.63 -12.01
N GLN A 68 -0.51 -15.31 -10.87
CA GLN A 68 -1.92 -15.63 -10.60
C GLN A 68 -2.87 -14.51 -11.04
N LEU A 69 -2.37 -13.35 -11.46
CA LEU A 69 -3.21 -12.26 -11.95
C LEU A 69 -3.93 -12.70 -13.23
N ARG A 70 -5.23 -12.49 -13.27
CA ARG A 70 -6.09 -12.88 -14.40
C ARG A 70 -6.25 -11.78 -15.43
N THR A 71 -6.08 -10.52 -15.01
CA THR A 71 -6.16 -9.36 -15.89
C THR A 71 -4.78 -8.80 -16.20
N PRO A 72 -4.55 -8.26 -17.41
CA PRO A 72 -3.29 -7.64 -17.74
C PRO A 72 -2.99 -6.44 -16.82
N THR A 73 -1.78 -6.35 -16.34
CA THR A 73 -1.31 -5.18 -15.57
C THR A 73 -1.05 -3.97 -16.47
N GLY A 74 -1.14 -2.77 -15.92
CA GLY A 74 -0.83 -1.53 -16.63
C GLY A 74 0.63 -1.09 -16.37
N PRO A 75 1.55 -1.22 -17.33
CA PRO A 75 2.94 -0.82 -17.12
C PRO A 75 3.08 0.70 -17.00
N ILE A 76 3.82 1.17 -15.99
CA ILE A 76 4.18 2.58 -15.83
C ILE A 76 5.56 2.79 -16.45
N ARG A 77 5.61 3.29 -17.68
CA ARG A 77 6.86 3.58 -18.41
C ARG A 77 7.28 5.02 -18.24
N ARG A 78 6.30 5.92 -18.07
CA ARG A 78 6.50 7.36 -17.94
C ARG A 78 5.69 7.89 -16.76
N ILE A 79 6.24 8.91 -16.10
CA ILE A 79 5.53 9.65 -15.05
C ILE A 79 5.57 11.14 -15.44
N HIS A 80 4.41 11.77 -15.45
CA HIS A 80 4.27 13.19 -15.72
C HIS A 80 3.64 13.89 -14.53
N ILE A 81 4.42 14.69 -13.83
CA ILE A 81 3.99 15.46 -12.67
C ILE A 81 3.83 16.92 -13.06
N SER A 82 2.72 17.53 -12.67
CA SER A 82 2.48 18.98 -12.86
C SER A 82 1.52 19.48 -11.79
N ARG A 83 1.46 20.80 -11.59
CA ARG A 83 0.51 21.41 -10.68
C ARG A 83 -0.40 22.40 -11.42
N GLN A 84 -1.67 22.44 -11.04
CA GLN A 84 -2.62 23.39 -11.61
C GLN A 84 -2.26 24.82 -11.17
N GLY A 85 -2.17 25.73 -12.15
CA GLY A 85 -1.85 27.12 -11.90
C GLY A 85 -0.38 27.43 -11.66
N ASP A 86 0.51 26.43 -11.51
CA ASP A 86 1.96 26.62 -11.41
C ASP A 86 2.64 26.40 -12.78
N PHE A 87 3.82 27.00 -12.93
CA PHE A 87 4.67 26.78 -14.09
C PHE A 87 5.63 25.61 -13.83
N GLY A 88 5.96 24.88 -14.88
CA GLY A 88 6.88 23.74 -14.80
C GLY A 88 6.14 22.39 -14.71
N ARG A 89 6.91 21.37 -14.99
CA ARG A 89 6.47 19.96 -14.94
C ARG A 89 7.71 19.09 -14.71
N VAL A 90 7.49 17.86 -14.29
CA VAL A 90 8.54 16.82 -14.22
C VAL A 90 8.10 15.66 -15.09
N ARG A 91 8.98 15.22 -15.98
CA ARG A 91 8.80 14.01 -16.78
C ARG A 91 9.91 13.03 -16.47
N LEU A 92 9.53 11.81 -16.18
CA LEU A 92 10.43 10.72 -15.89
C LEU A 92 10.16 9.60 -16.90
N GLU A 93 11.21 9.09 -17.52
CA GLU A 93 11.18 7.96 -18.44
C GLU A 93 11.90 6.79 -17.78
N ALA A 94 11.29 5.60 -17.70
CA ALA A 94 11.91 4.45 -17.04
C ALA A 94 13.23 4.04 -17.72
N GLN A 95 13.33 4.23 -19.02
CA GLN A 95 14.52 3.91 -19.82
C GLN A 95 15.75 4.73 -19.40
N ASP A 96 15.56 5.98 -18.95
CA ASP A 96 16.66 6.84 -18.47
C ASP A 96 17.32 6.29 -17.20
N TYR A 97 16.64 5.36 -16.52
CA TYR A 97 17.11 4.67 -15.32
C TYR A 97 17.44 3.19 -15.58
N GLY A 98 17.61 2.79 -16.85
CA GLY A 98 17.91 1.41 -17.24
C GLY A 98 16.78 0.41 -16.94
N ARG A 99 15.53 0.86 -16.91
CA ARG A 99 14.37 0.03 -16.58
C ARG A 99 13.33 0.04 -17.69
N ALA A 100 12.64 -1.08 -17.87
CA ALA A 100 11.52 -1.17 -18.80
C ALA A 100 10.29 -0.42 -18.25
N THR A 101 10.10 -0.42 -16.92
CA THR A 101 9.00 0.26 -16.23
C THR A 101 9.42 0.71 -14.83
N PHE A 102 8.76 1.72 -14.28
CA PHE A 102 8.84 2.10 -12.87
C PHE A 102 8.05 1.15 -11.96
N GLY A 103 7.08 0.44 -12.53
CA GLY A 103 6.18 -0.45 -11.82
C GLY A 103 4.96 -0.82 -12.65
N GLN A 104 3.94 -1.37 -11.99
CA GLN A 104 2.73 -1.88 -12.62
C GLN A 104 1.48 -1.39 -11.89
N VAL A 105 0.43 -1.05 -12.63
CA VAL A 105 -0.91 -0.80 -12.08
C VAL A 105 -1.70 -2.09 -12.08
N VAL A 106 -2.25 -2.44 -10.93
CA VAL A 106 -3.04 -3.66 -10.70
C VAL A 106 -4.35 -3.26 -10.02
N VAL A 107 -5.44 -3.95 -10.34
CA VAL A 107 -6.72 -3.77 -9.65
C VAL A 107 -6.68 -4.51 -8.31
N ALA A 108 -7.09 -3.89 -7.22
CA ALA A 108 -7.01 -4.49 -5.89
C ALA A 108 -7.78 -5.81 -5.79
N ARG A 109 -8.95 -5.92 -6.43
CA ARG A 109 -9.73 -7.17 -6.47
C ARG A 109 -8.94 -8.30 -7.14
N ASP A 110 -8.38 -8.06 -8.32
CA ASP A 110 -7.62 -9.05 -9.07
C ASP A 110 -6.36 -9.49 -8.29
N PHE A 111 -5.71 -8.54 -7.63
CA PHE A 111 -4.60 -8.84 -6.72
C PHE A 111 -5.05 -9.68 -5.51
N GLY A 112 -6.20 -9.39 -4.93
CA GLY A 112 -6.77 -10.19 -3.85
C GLY A 112 -7.05 -11.63 -4.29
N GLU A 113 -7.65 -11.82 -5.47
CA GLU A 113 -7.88 -13.16 -6.05
C GLU A 113 -6.57 -13.91 -6.31
N ALA A 114 -5.52 -13.20 -6.76
CA ALA A 114 -4.19 -13.77 -6.94
C ALA A 114 -3.53 -14.19 -5.62
N LEU A 115 -3.70 -13.39 -4.55
CA LEU A 115 -3.23 -13.76 -3.20
C LEU A 115 -3.98 -14.98 -2.66
N GLU A 116 -5.31 -15.03 -2.78
CA GLU A 116 -6.13 -16.18 -2.37
C GLU A 116 -5.69 -17.46 -3.11
N ALA A 117 -5.57 -17.40 -4.42
CA ALA A 117 -5.12 -18.55 -5.22
C ALA A 117 -3.72 -19.04 -4.82
N ARG A 118 -2.87 -18.13 -4.34
CA ARG A 118 -1.53 -18.48 -3.87
C ARG A 118 -1.53 -19.07 -2.46
N LEU A 119 -2.43 -18.58 -1.58
CA LEU A 119 -2.60 -19.10 -0.21
C LEU A 119 -3.18 -20.51 -0.19
N ASP A 120 -4.09 -20.84 -1.08
CA ASP A 120 -4.81 -22.13 -1.10
C ASP A 120 -3.88 -23.34 -1.32
N GLY A 121 -2.72 -23.17 -1.92
CA GLY A 121 -1.77 -24.26 -2.20
C GLY A 121 -0.60 -24.39 -1.20
N LEU A 122 -0.64 -23.68 -0.07
CA LEU A 122 0.51 -23.64 0.85
C LEU A 122 0.37 -24.66 1.99
N SER A 123 1.39 -25.50 2.14
CA SER A 123 1.60 -26.31 3.37
C SER A 123 2.08 -25.41 4.50
N GLY A 124 1.77 -25.77 5.75
CA GLY A 124 2.18 -25.00 6.94
C GLY A 124 1.35 -23.75 7.20
N LEU A 125 0.27 -23.51 6.44
CA LEU A 125 -0.66 -22.41 6.65
C LEU A 125 -2.00 -22.93 7.18
N THR A 126 -2.39 -22.51 8.38
CA THR A 126 -3.72 -22.71 8.94
C THR A 126 -4.52 -21.41 8.80
N ARG A 127 -5.69 -21.49 8.18
CA ARG A 127 -6.56 -20.32 7.96
C ARG A 127 -7.74 -20.36 8.94
N TYR A 128 -7.81 -19.33 9.79
CA TYR A 128 -8.94 -19.06 10.69
C TYR A 128 -9.85 -18.03 10.01
N ARG A 129 -10.93 -18.50 9.37
CA ARG A 129 -11.79 -17.64 8.54
C ARG A 129 -13.22 -18.20 8.43
N PRO A 130 -14.28 -17.44 8.79
CA PRO A 130 -14.21 -16.11 9.36
C PRO A 130 -13.80 -16.15 10.82
N ALA A 131 -12.83 -15.33 11.23
CA ALA A 131 -12.44 -15.20 12.63
C ALA A 131 -11.91 -13.81 12.94
N ARG A 132 -12.16 -13.30 14.15
CA ARG A 132 -11.73 -11.99 14.60
C ARG A 132 -10.88 -12.10 15.86
N PHE A 133 -9.87 -11.25 15.95
CA PHE A 133 -9.15 -11.03 17.19
C PHE A 133 -10.09 -10.42 18.24
N VAL A 134 -10.08 -10.98 19.45
CA VAL A 134 -10.90 -10.52 20.58
C VAL A 134 -10.02 -9.87 21.66
N GLY A 135 -8.82 -10.38 21.87
CA GLY A 135 -7.91 -9.88 22.89
C GLY A 135 -6.75 -10.84 23.13
N PHE A 136 -5.84 -10.46 24.01
CA PHE A 136 -4.81 -11.36 24.50
C PHE A 136 -5.31 -12.14 25.71
N ALA A 137 -4.81 -13.36 25.88
CA ALA A 137 -4.96 -14.20 27.07
C ALA A 137 -3.63 -14.20 27.85
N PRO A 138 -3.58 -14.78 29.08
CA PRO A 138 -2.32 -14.97 29.79
C PRO A 138 -1.31 -15.73 28.94
N ASP A 139 -0.11 -15.18 28.82
CA ASP A 139 0.96 -15.75 28.00
C ASP A 139 1.50 -17.05 28.62
N GLU A 140 1.94 -18.00 27.80
CA GLU A 140 2.71 -19.16 28.19
C GLU A 140 4.20 -18.91 27.92
N ALA A 141 5.07 -19.69 28.58
CA ALA A 141 6.51 -19.56 28.41
C ALA A 141 6.90 -19.67 26.92
N GLY A 142 7.45 -18.59 26.37
CA GLY A 142 7.89 -18.51 24.98
C GLY A 142 6.79 -18.32 23.92
N HIS A 143 5.52 -18.20 24.32
CA HIS A 143 4.38 -18.01 23.44
C HIS A 143 3.47 -16.89 23.94
N ARG A 144 2.97 -16.10 23.00
CA ARG A 144 1.89 -15.16 23.25
C ARG A 144 0.55 -15.81 22.95
N ALA A 145 -0.39 -15.69 23.90
CA ALA A 145 -1.72 -16.25 23.78
C ALA A 145 -2.70 -15.18 23.29
N LEU A 146 -3.45 -15.45 22.21
CA LEU A 146 -4.47 -14.55 21.68
C LEU A 146 -5.80 -15.29 21.52
N ARG A 147 -6.89 -14.63 21.89
CA ARG A 147 -8.26 -15.11 21.68
C ARG A 147 -8.78 -14.62 20.33
N ILE A 148 -9.37 -15.55 19.60
CA ILE A 148 -10.13 -15.27 18.38
C ILE A 148 -11.56 -15.76 18.55
N ALA A 149 -12.50 -15.12 17.87
CA ALA A 149 -13.89 -15.55 17.81
C ALA A 149 -14.28 -15.89 16.38
N ASP A 150 -14.89 -17.03 16.19
CA ASP A 150 -15.47 -17.52 14.94
C ASP A 150 -16.92 -17.97 15.13
N ALA A 151 -17.50 -18.69 14.16
CA ALA A 151 -18.89 -19.18 14.24
C ALA A 151 -19.10 -20.24 15.34
N GLU A 152 -18.04 -20.92 15.78
CA GLU A 152 -18.08 -21.96 16.80
C GLU A 152 -17.88 -21.40 18.23
N GLY A 153 -17.48 -20.13 18.34
CA GLY A 153 -17.24 -19.44 19.60
C GLY A 153 -15.84 -18.87 19.73
N GLU A 154 -15.42 -18.62 20.96
CA GLU A 154 -14.05 -18.17 21.25
C GLU A 154 -13.10 -19.34 21.42
N ARG A 155 -11.87 -19.19 20.87
CA ARG A 155 -10.75 -20.10 21.10
C ARG A 155 -9.47 -19.33 21.32
N THR A 156 -8.48 -19.96 21.96
CA THR A 156 -7.16 -19.37 22.19
C THR A 156 -6.15 -20.00 21.24
N LEU A 157 -5.39 -19.14 20.56
CA LEU A 157 -4.23 -19.52 19.77
C LEU A 157 -2.95 -19.14 20.52
N HIS A 158 -1.90 -19.93 20.36
CA HIS A 158 -0.59 -19.70 20.96
C HIS A 158 0.44 -19.50 19.83
N ALA A 159 1.17 -18.38 19.87
CA ALA A 159 2.14 -18.01 18.85
C ALA A 159 3.48 -17.60 19.46
N ARG A 160 4.58 -18.01 18.86
CA ARG A 160 5.90 -17.46 19.23
C ARG A 160 6.00 -15.99 18.84
N LEU A 161 5.30 -15.60 17.77
CA LEU A 161 5.19 -14.21 17.32
C LEU A 161 3.75 -13.91 16.82
N VAL A 162 3.17 -12.80 17.29
CA VAL A 162 1.91 -12.26 16.77
C VAL A 162 2.21 -11.09 15.84
N VAL A 163 1.60 -11.08 14.66
CA VAL A 163 1.73 -10.00 13.68
C VAL A 163 0.38 -9.33 13.46
N ALA A 164 0.29 -8.04 13.80
CA ALA A 164 -0.87 -7.21 13.54
C ALA A 164 -0.80 -6.66 12.10
N ALA A 165 -1.68 -7.13 11.21
CA ALA A 165 -1.87 -6.67 9.84
C ALA A 165 -3.36 -6.33 9.58
N ASP A 166 -4.12 -6.02 10.64
CA ASP A 166 -5.56 -5.83 10.71
C ASP A 166 -6.04 -4.41 10.37
N GLY A 167 -5.19 -3.65 9.70
CA GLY A 167 -5.57 -2.38 9.08
C GLY A 167 -5.44 -1.16 10.00
N THR A 168 -5.90 -0.01 9.51
CA THR A 168 -5.70 1.30 10.15
C THR A 168 -6.26 1.36 11.58
N ARG A 169 -7.41 0.73 11.82
CA ARG A 169 -8.05 0.62 13.14
C ARG A 169 -7.70 -0.71 13.80
N SER A 170 -6.42 -1.00 13.92
CA SER A 170 -5.90 -2.28 14.42
C SER A 170 -6.28 -2.51 15.88
N ALA A 171 -7.12 -3.52 16.13
CA ALA A 171 -7.48 -3.96 17.46
C ALA A 171 -6.29 -4.63 18.18
N VAL A 172 -5.43 -5.31 17.42
CA VAL A 172 -4.20 -5.91 17.98
C VAL A 172 -3.24 -4.82 18.44
N ARG A 173 -3.00 -3.77 17.65
CA ARG A 173 -2.15 -2.64 18.03
C ARG A 173 -2.67 -1.97 19.30
N GLU A 174 -3.98 -1.73 19.38
CA GLU A 174 -4.63 -1.14 20.55
C GLU A 174 -4.43 -2.03 21.79
N ALA A 175 -4.68 -3.33 21.69
CA ALA A 175 -4.48 -4.27 22.78
C ALA A 175 -3.02 -4.41 23.22
N LEU A 176 -2.05 -4.08 22.35
CA LEU A 176 -0.62 -3.98 22.66
C LEU A 176 -0.24 -2.67 23.37
N GLY A 177 -1.17 -1.76 23.57
CA GLY A 177 -0.89 -0.43 24.14
C GLY A 177 0.04 0.41 23.25
N ILE A 178 -0.03 0.24 21.92
CA ILE A 178 0.77 1.02 20.97
C ILE A 178 -0.07 2.19 20.49
N GLY A 179 0.28 3.40 20.94
CA GLY A 179 -0.33 4.65 20.51
C GLY A 179 -0.06 4.98 19.05
N VAL A 180 -0.81 5.94 18.52
CA VAL A 180 -0.67 6.44 17.15
C VAL A 180 -0.56 7.95 17.12
N ASP A 181 0.15 8.47 16.12
CA ASP A 181 0.13 9.87 15.73
C ASP A 181 -0.78 10.02 14.52
N GLU A 182 -1.84 10.80 14.68
CA GLU A 182 -2.84 11.00 13.64
C GLU A 182 -2.80 12.42 13.07
N HIS A 183 -3.01 12.54 11.77
CA HIS A 183 -3.20 13.81 11.09
C HIS A 183 -4.25 13.66 10.00
N ASP A 184 -5.30 14.46 10.11
CA ASP A 184 -6.35 14.56 9.12
C ASP A 184 -5.98 15.61 8.07
N TYR A 185 -5.94 15.21 6.79
CA TYR A 185 -5.61 16.13 5.70
C TYR A 185 -6.79 17.00 5.26
N GLY A 186 -7.99 16.80 5.80
CA GLY A 186 -9.20 17.50 5.38
C GLY A 186 -9.59 17.19 3.93
N GLN A 187 -9.22 16.02 3.42
CA GLN A 187 -9.42 15.61 2.02
C GLN A 187 -10.20 14.31 1.92
N THR A 188 -10.91 14.16 0.81
CA THR A 188 -11.53 12.91 0.37
C THR A 188 -11.04 12.59 -1.03
N LEU A 189 -10.59 11.34 -1.26
CA LEU A 189 -10.22 10.86 -2.58
C LEU A 189 -11.35 10.04 -3.19
N PHE A 190 -11.71 10.40 -4.43
CA PHE A 190 -12.58 9.62 -5.28
C PHE A 190 -11.76 8.74 -6.20
N VAL A 191 -12.06 7.46 -6.22
CA VAL A 191 -11.41 6.48 -7.09
C VAL A 191 -12.42 5.96 -8.09
N ALA A 192 -12.06 5.92 -9.36
CA ALA A 192 -12.92 5.42 -10.41
C ALA A 192 -12.08 4.82 -11.56
N ARG A 193 -12.74 3.99 -12.37
CA ARG A 193 -12.24 3.57 -13.69
C ARG A 193 -12.90 4.46 -14.74
N VAL A 194 -12.11 5.08 -15.61
CA VAL A 194 -12.64 5.91 -16.71
C VAL A 194 -12.14 5.44 -18.07
N ARG A 195 -12.94 5.73 -19.09
CA ARG A 195 -12.55 5.57 -20.50
C ARG A 195 -12.34 6.95 -21.13
N ALA A 196 -11.27 7.09 -21.89
CA ALA A 196 -10.96 8.28 -22.66
C ALA A 196 -10.82 7.93 -24.14
N THR A 197 -10.81 8.96 -25.00
CA THR A 197 -10.61 8.78 -26.44
C THR A 197 -9.20 8.28 -26.78
N GLN A 198 -8.21 8.53 -25.90
CA GLN A 198 -6.88 7.95 -26.03
C GLN A 198 -6.72 6.83 -24.98
N ALA A 199 -6.31 5.66 -25.47
CA ALA A 199 -5.99 4.52 -24.58
C ALA A 199 -4.70 4.80 -23.79
N PRO A 200 -4.50 4.15 -22.62
CA PRO A 200 -3.24 4.24 -21.90
C PRO A 200 -2.04 3.80 -22.74
N ASP A 201 -0.99 4.61 -22.67
CA ASP A 201 0.27 4.42 -23.40
C ASP A 201 1.46 4.11 -22.45
N GLY A 202 1.16 3.80 -21.19
CA GLY A 202 2.14 3.58 -20.14
C GLY A 202 2.56 4.85 -19.41
N THR A 203 1.90 6.00 -19.63
CA THR A 203 2.15 7.23 -18.89
C THR A 203 1.22 7.30 -17.65
N ALA A 204 1.79 7.48 -16.47
CA ALA A 204 1.06 7.90 -15.28
C ALA A 204 1.11 9.43 -15.18
N TYR A 205 -0.03 10.05 -14.94
CA TYR A 205 -0.12 11.50 -14.74
C TYR A 205 -0.46 11.79 -13.28
N GLU A 206 0.31 12.69 -12.68
CA GLU A 206 0.04 13.25 -11.35
C GLU A 206 -0.16 14.76 -11.52
N ARG A 207 -1.40 15.21 -11.35
CA ARG A 207 -1.71 16.63 -11.41
C ARG A 207 -2.13 17.12 -10.04
N LEU A 208 -1.26 17.89 -9.45
CA LEU A 208 -1.45 18.47 -8.13
C LEU A 208 -2.40 19.65 -8.19
N GLY A 209 -3.27 19.80 -7.21
CA GLY A 209 -4.23 20.90 -7.07
C GLY A 209 -4.37 21.34 -5.64
N ASP A 210 -5.04 22.49 -5.41
CA ASP A 210 -5.24 23.04 -4.07
C ASP A 210 -6.13 22.15 -3.20
N ASP A 211 -7.18 21.56 -3.78
CA ASP A 211 -8.11 20.67 -3.10
C ASP A 211 -7.58 19.23 -2.95
N GLY A 212 -6.50 18.90 -3.64
CA GLY A 212 -5.90 17.57 -3.64
C GLY A 212 -5.35 17.15 -5.01
N PRO A 213 -4.65 16.01 -5.07
CA PRO A 213 -4.08 15.50 -6.32
C PRO A 213 -5.14 14.88 -7.23
N THR A 214 -4.89 14.90 -8.53
CA THR A 214 -5.62 14.08 -9.51
C THR A 214 -4.63 13.22 -10.27
N ALA A 215 -4.66 11.92 -10.02
CA ALA A 215 -3.83 10.95 -10.71
C ALA A 215 -4.61 10.20 -11.79
N LEU A 216 -3.93 9.95 -12.92
CA LEU A 216 -4.39 9.05 -13.97
C LEU A 216 -3.36 7.93 -14.10
N LEU A 217 -3.79 6.71 -13.89
CA LEU A 217 -2.95 5.52 -13.91
C LEU A 217 -3.27 4.66 -15.14
N PRO A 218 -2.27 4.22 -15.92
CA PRO A 218 -2.50 3.34 -17.06
C PRO A 218 -2.93 1.96 -16.58
N ARG A 219 -4.12 1.50 -16.95
CA ARG A 219 -4.60 0.14 -16.67
C ARG A 219 -4.36 -0.77 -17.86
N GLY A 220 -4.17 -2.07 -17.60
CA GLY A 220 -3.99 -3.08 -18.64
C GLY A 220 -5.26 -3.37 -19.46
N ASP A 221 -6.43 -3.04 -18.93
CA ASP A 221 -7.75 -3.22 -19.57
C ASP A 221 -8.14 -2.07 -20.52
N ARG A 222 -7.17 -1.27 -20.97
CA ARG A 222 -7.34 -0.11 -21.85
C ARG A 222 -8.19 1.04 -21.26
N HIS A 223 -8.35 1.06 -19.94
CA HIS A 223 -8.97 2.15 -19.18
C HIS A 223 -7.92 2.91 -18.38
N TRP A 224 -8.33 4.04 -17.88
CA TRP A 224 -7.55 4.83 -16.93
C TRP A 224 -8.11 4.61 -15.51
N GLY A 225 -7.23 4.36 -14.56
CA GLY A 225 -7.54 4.47 -13.16
C GLY A 225 -7.44 5.94 -12.73
N VAL A 226 -8.48 6.46 -12.10
CA VAL A 226 -8.51 7.84 -11.59
C VAL A 226 -8.44 7.80 -10.07
N VAL A 227 -7.63 8.70 -9.50
CA VAL A 227 -7.69 9.11 -8.10
C VAL A 227 -7.86 10.63 -8.12
N HIS A 228 -8.97 11.16 -7.58
CA HIS A 228 -9.28 12.59 -7.60
C HIS A 228 -9.52 13.09 -6.18
N GLY A 229 -8.61 13.94 -5.70
CA GLY A 229 -8.70 14.59 -4.40
C GLY A 229 -9.63 15.80 -4.44
N VAL A 230 -10.42 15.92 -3.38
CA VAL A 230 -11.28 17.09 -3.13
C VAL A 230 -11.18 17.49 -1.66
N ALA A 231 -11.42 18.75 -1.35
CA ALA A 231 -11.62 19.18 0.03
C ALA A 231 -12.80 18.41 0.66
N ARG A 232 -12.73 18.09 1.95
CA ARG A 232 -13.76 17.29 2.64
C ARG A 232 -15.14 17.90 2.51
N GLU A 233 -15.24 19.22 2.57
CA GLU A 233 -16.49 19.98 2.48
C GLU A 233 -17.19 19.80 1.11
N GLN A 234 -16.43 19.46 0.09
CA GLN A 234 -16.94 19.19 -1.26
C GLN A 234 -17.33 17.72 -1.48
N ALA A 235 -16.97 16.81 -0.56
CA ALA A 235 -17.08 15.37 -0.80
C ALA A 235 -18.51 14.92 -1.12
N GLU A 236 -19.50 15.35 -0.36
CA GLU A 236 -20.92 15.01 -0.59
C GLU A 236 -21.42 15.57 -1.93
N THR A 237 -21.09 16.83 -2.24
CA THR A 237 -21.43 17.46 -3.53
C THR A 237 -20.85 16.69 -4.70
N VAL A 238 -19.60 16.26 -4.58
CA VAL A 238 -18.92 15.50 -5.65
C VAL A 238 -19.47 14.07 -5.76
N ALA A 239 -19.80 13.43 -4.64
CA ALA A 239 -20.45 12.12 -4.63
C ALA A 239 -21.81 12.13 -5.34
N ALA A 240 -22.58 13.22 -5.19
CA ALA A 240 -23.91 13.39 -5.78
C ALA A 240 -23.90 13.77 -7.28
N LEU A 241 -22.73 14.07 -7.87
CA LEU A 241 -22.66 14.41 -9.30
C LEU A 241 -23.13 13.25 -10.18
N ASN A 242 -23.94 13.56 -11.21
CA ASN A 242 -24.19 12.60 -12.28
C ASN A 242 -22.91 12.39 -13.13
N ASP A 243 -22.91 11.39 -14.00
CA ASP A 243 -21.73 11.03 -14.79
C ASP A 243 -21.24 12.16 -15.72
N VAL A 244 -22.16 12.94 -16.28
CA VAL A 244 -21.80 14.06 -17.15
C VAL A 244 -21.04 15.14 -16.37
N ALA A 245 -21.55 15.54 -15.23
CA ALA A 245 -20.93 16.55 -14.37
C ALA A 245 -19.61 16.04 -13.76
N TRP A 246 -19.57 14.77 -13.38
CA TRP A 246 -18.35 14.11 -12.89
C TRP A 246 -17.25 14.08 -13.95
N LEU A 247 -17.55 13.64 -15.18
CA LEU A 247 -16.57 13.61 -16.28
C LEU A 247 -16.11 15.04 -16.65
N ALA A 248 -17.02 16.02 -16.62
CA ALA A 248 -16.66 17.42 -16.84
C ALA A 248 -15.72 17.96 -15.74
N ARG A 249 -15.95 17.59 -14.47
CA ARG A 249 -15.06 17.95 -13.36
C ARG A 249 -13.68 17.33 -13.56
N LEU A 250 -13.61 16.02 -13.82
CA LEU A 250 -12.34 15.34 -14.09
C LEU A 250 -11.63 15.93 -15.29
N GLN A 251 -12.34 16.23 -16.40
CA GLN A 251 -11.75 16.81 -17.58
C GLN A 251 -11.08 18.17 -17.30
N ARG A 252 -11.70 19.01 -16.46
CA ARG A 252 -11.08 20.26 -16.01
C ARG A 252 -9.83 20.01 -15.17
N ALA A 253 -9.85 18.99 -14.29
CA ALA A 253 -8.71 18.67 -13.44
C ALA A 253 -7.52 18.12 -14.22
N VAL A 254 -7.73 17.22 -15.19
CA VAL A 254 -6.65 16.54 -15.94
C VAL A 254 -6.26 17.25 -17.23
N GLY A 255 -7.16 18.11 -17.78
CA GLY A 255 -7.00 18.71 -19.11
C GLY A 255 -7.20 17.68 -20.23
N TRP A 256 -6.58 17.90 -21.39
CA TRP A 256 -6.77 17.12 -22.62
C TRP A 256 -5.65 16.10 -22.90
N ARG A 257 -4.81 15.78 -21.91
CA ARG A 257 -3.62 14.92 -22.08
C ARG A 257 -3.93 13.51 -22.57
N ILE A 258 -5.11 13.01 -22.22
CA ILE A 258 -5.59 11.69 -22.61
C ILE A 258 -6.81 11.78 -23.55
N GLY A 259 -7.00 12.94 -24.18
CA GLY A 259 -8.16 13.24 -24.99
C GLY A 259 -9.40 13.49 -24.14
N ARG A 260 -10.59 13.23 -24.70
CA ARG A 260 -11.88 13.42 -24.03
C ARG A 260 -12.22 12.22 -23.15
N LEU A 261 -12.62 12.48 -21.92
CA LEU A 261 -13.23 11.48 -21.03
C LEU A 261 -14.65 11.16 -21.54
N VAL A 262 -14.95 9.89 -21.75
CA VAL A 262 -16.19 9.47 -22.43
C VAL A 262 -17.08 8.58 -21.55
N ALA A 263 -16.55 7.92 -20.54
CA ALA A 263 -17.32 7.10 -19.61
C ALA A 263 -16.62 6.96 -18.26
N SER A 264 -17.38 6.79 -17.19
CA SER A 264 -16.90 6.45 -15.85
C SER A 264 -17.61 5.21 -15.35
N GLY A 265 -16.89 4.37 -14.64
CA GLY A 265 -17.47 3.35 -13.76
C GLY A 265 -17.88 3.93 -12.43
N GLU A 266 -18.26 3.04 -11.51
CA GLU A 266 -18.59 3.37 -10.13
C GLU A 266 -17.48 4.17 -9.44
N ARG A 267 -17.90 5.08 -8.55
CA ARG A 267 -17.00 5.95 -7.77
C ARG A 267 -17.00 5.49 -6.32
N SER A 268 -15.82 5.28 -5.76
CA SER A 268 -15.64 5.04 -4.33
C SER A 268 -14.96 6.24 -3.68
N ALA A 269 -15.40 6.65 -2.51
CA ALA A 269 -14.88 7.80 -1.78
C ALA A 269 -14.16 7.36 -0.49
N TYR A 270 -12.98 7.93 -0.24
CA TYR A 270 -12.14 7.59 0.91
C TYR A 270 -11.65 8.86 1.60
N PRO A 271 -12.08 9.13 2.86
CA PRO A 271 -11.46 10.17 3.68
C PRO A 271 -9.98 9.83 3.93
N ILE A 272 -9.12 10.83 3.88
CA ILE A 272 -7.66 10.64 3.96
C ILE A 272 -7.12 11.21 5.27
N ALA A 273 -6.53 10.32 6.07
CA ALA A 273 -5.78 10.65 7.25
C ALA A 273 -4.44 9.91 7.25
N ARG A 274 -3.44 10.49 7.90
CA ARG A 274 -2.21 9.84 8.28
C ARG A 274 -2.40 9.24 9.67
N VAL A 275 -2.09 7.95 9.83
CA VAL A 275 -2.09 7.25 11.13
C VAL A 275 -0.79 6.49 11.23
N VAL A 276 0.04 6.79 12.21
CA VAL A 276 1.38 6.21 12.35
C VAL A 276 1.56 5.67 13.76
N ALA A 277 1.83 4.38 13.88
CA ALA A 277 2.14 3.75 15.15
C ALA A 277 3.45 4.27 15.73
N GLN A 278 3.45 4.60 17.03
CA GLN A 278 4.61 5.14 17.75
C GLN A 278 5.77 4.16 17.87
N ARG A 279 5.47 2.86 17.81
CA ARG A 279 6.47 1.79 17.76
C ARG A 279 5.97 0.63 16.91
N LEU A 280 6.90 -0.11 16.30
CA LEU A 280 6.58 -1.25 15.43
C LEU A 280 6.54 -2.58 16.17
N VAL A 281 7.14 -2.66 17.35
CA VAL A 281 7.34 -3.92 18.07
C VAL A 281 6.90 -3.80 19.53
N ALA A 282 6.44 -4.92 20.07
CA ALA A 282 6.17 -5.15 21.47
C ALA A 282 6.67 -6.56 21.83
N ASP A 283 6.50 -6.99 23.10
CA ASP A 283 6.90 -8.33 23.46
C ASP A 283 6.17 -9.36 22.58
N ARG A 284 6.95 -10.21 21.88
CA ARG A 284 6.46 -11.21 20.92
C ARG A 284 5.39 -10.71 19.96
N ALA A 285 5.46 -9.43 19.55
CA ALA A 285 4.47 -8.84 18.64
C ALA A 285 5.08 -7.78 17.73
N VAL A 286 4.56 -7.72 16.48
CA VAL A 286 4.91 -6.73 15.45
C VAL A 286 3.65 -6.15 14.84
N VAL A 287 3.66 -4.85 14.54
CA VAL A 287 2.61 -4.21 13.73
C VAL A 287 3.13 -3.92 12.33
N LEU A 288 2.33 -4.23 11.28
CA LEU A 288 2.70 -4.11 9.86
C LEU A 288 1.62 -3.43 9.03
N GLY A 289 2.01 -2.98 7.85
CA GLY A 289 1.08 -2.40 6.88
C GLY A 289 0.29 -1.24 7.47
N ASN A 290 -1.02 -1.18 7.21
CA ASN A 290 -1.85 -0.09 7.74
C ASN A 290 -2.02 -0.12 9.26
N ALA A 291 -1.75 -1.24 9.93
CA ALA A 291 -1.69 -1.28 11.39
C ALA A 291 -0.48 -0.51 11.95
N ALA A 292 0.63 -0.48 11.19
CA ALA A 292 1.82 0.30 11.52
C ALA A 292 1.77 1.73 10.98
N GLN A 293 1.35 1.90 9.72
CA GLN A 293 1.24 3.23 9.09
C GLN A 293 0.23 3.27 7.95
N THR A 294 -0.74 4.15 8.08
CA THR A 294 -1.59 4.63 6.98
C THR A 294 -1.05 5.99 6.56
N ILE A 295 -0.75 6.16 5.28
CA ILE A 295 -0.13 7.38 4.74
C ILE A 295 -0.96 7.98 3.63
N HIS A 296 -0.71 9.24 3.30
CA HIS A 296 -1.34 9.87 2.14
C HIS A 296 -1.00 9.08 0.87
N PRO A 297 -1.96 8.76 -0.01
CA PRO A 297 -1.69 7.90 -1.17
C PRO A 297 -0.90 8.56 -2.30
N ILE A 298 -0.50 9.83 -2.16
CA ILE A 298 0.36 10.53 -3.12
C ILE A 298 1.66 9.74 -3.32
N GLY A 299 2.01 9.45 -4.55
CA GLY A 299 3.16 8.59 -4.89
C GLY A 299 2.95 7.10 -4.61
N ALA A 300 1.73 6.67 -4.19
CA ALA A 300 1.31 5.28 -4.05
C ALA A 300 2.22 4.38 -3.17
N GLN A 301 2.78 4.93 -2.07
CA GLN A 301 3.78 4.22 -1.25
C GLN A 301 3.21 3.28 -0.17
N GLY A 302 1.91 3.35 0.16
CA GLY A 302 1.34 2.62 1.31
C GLY A 302 1.58 1.11 1.28
N PHE A 303 1.12 0.43 0.24
CA PHE A 303 1.33 -1.00 0.09
C PHE A 303 2.80 -1.34 -0.18
N ASN A 304 3.49 -0.57 -1.00
CA ASN A 304 4.91 -0.80 -1.32
C ASN A 304 5.80 -0.80 -0.06
N LEU A 305 5.56 0.13 0.87
CA LEU A 305 6.25 0.18 2.17
C LEU A 305 5.86 -1.02 3.03
N GLY A 306 4.56 -1.30 3.16
CA GLY A 306 4.06 -2.42 3.98
C GLY A 306 4.58 -3.79 3.51
N LEU A 307 4.73 -3.99 2.19
CA LEU A 307 5.32 -5.22 1.65
C LEU A 307 6.82 -5.33 2.00
N ARG A 308 7.58 -4.23 1.89
CA ARG A 308 8.99 -4.23 2.31
C ARG A 308 9.12 -4.51 3.82
N ASP A 309 8.21 -3.98 4.64
CA ASP A 309 8.16 -4.29 6.07
C ASP A 309 7.93 -5.78 6.30
N ALA A 310 6.94 -6.37 5.63
CA ALA A 310 6.60 -7.79 5.73
C ALA A 310 7.77 -8.69 5.32
N LEU A 311 8.42 -8.39 4.21
CA LEU A 311 9.54 -9.19 3.70
C LEU A 311 10.80 -9.04 4.55
N THR A 312 11.06 -7.86 5.10
CA THR A 312 12.15 -7.69 6.09
C THR A 312 11.88 -8.52 7.34
N LEU A 313 10.62 -8.56 7.82
CA LEU A 313 10.26 -9.42 8.94
C LEU A 313 10.46 -10.90 8.61
N ALA A 314 10.05 -11.34 7.41
CA ALA A 314 10.26 -12.73 6.97
C ALA A 314 11.76 -13.09 6.92
N GLU A 315 12.63 -12.20 6.45
CA GLU A 315 14.07 -12.40 6.50
C GLU A 315 14.62 -12.49 7.93
N GLU A 316 14.13 -11.67 8.85
CA GLU A 316 14.56 -11.73 10.25
C GLU A 316 14.09 -13.03 10.92
N ILE A 317 12.88 -13.50 10.62
CA ILE A 317 12.35 -14.78 11.11
C ILE A 317 13.24 -15.97 10.64
N ALA A 318 13.63 -15.96 9.36
CA ALA A 318 14.46 -17.02 8.77
C ALA A 318 15.86 -17.18 9.41
N ARG A 319 16.34 -16.16 10.13
CA ARG A 319 17.69 -16.17 10.76
C ARG A 319 17.80 -16.99 12.04
N GLY A 320 16.74 -17.64 12.52
CA GLY A 320 16.83 -18.48 13.74
C GLY A 320 15.52 -19.06 14.21
N HIS A 321 15.57 -19.85 15.29
CA HIS A 321 14.47 -20.72 15.70
C HIS A 321 13.29 -20.05 16.38
N ASP A 322 13.50 -18.94 17.10
CA ASP A 322 12.40 -18.22 17.80
C ASP A 322 12.17 -16.86 17.15
N PRO A 323 11.05 -16.69 16.40
CA PRO A 323 10.74 -15.44 15.69
C PRO A 323 10.41 -14.28 16.62
N GLY A 324 9.99 -14.56 17.86
CA GLY A 324 9.48 -13.58 18.82
C GLY A 324 10.52 -13.01 19.79
N THR A 325 11.81 -13.34 19.66
CA THR A 325 12.84 -12.83 20.59
C THR A 325 13.02 -11.32 20.48
N ALA A 326 13.25 -10.67 21.63
CA ALA A 326 13.43 -9.22 21.69
C ALA A 326 14.58 -8.71 20.78
N SER A 327 15.68 -9.45 20.69
CA SER A 327 16.82 -9.11 19.83
C SER A 327 16.45 -9.10 18.36
N ARG A 328 15.66 -10.06 17.90
CA ARG A 328 15.20 -10.18 16.52
C ARG A 328 14.22 -9.06 16.15
N LEU A 329 13.27 -8.79 17.04
CA LEU A 329 12.32 -7.69 16.86
C LEU A 329 13.02 -6.32 16.86
N ALA A 330 14.04 -6.14 17.69
CA ALA A 330 14.88 -4.94 17.66
C ALA A 330 15.66 -4.80 16.35
N ALA A 331 16.23 -5.90 15.82
CA ALA A 331 16.91 -5.91 14.52
C ALA A 331 15.94 -5.54 13.38
N TYR A 332 14.74 -6.14 13.36
CA TYR A 332 13.69 -5.76 12.41
C TYR A 332 13.37 -4.27 12.47
N ALA A 333 13.08 -3.74 13.66
CA ALA A 333 12.75 -2.33 13.82
C ALA A 333 13.89 -1.39 13.38
N ALA A 334 15.14 -1.76 13.65
CA ALA A 334 16.32 -1.01 13.22
C ALA A 334 16.46 -0.97 11.69
N ARG A 335 16.32 -2.12 11.03
CA ARG A 335 16.38 -2.22 9.56
C ARG A 335 15.29 -1.38 8.87
N ARG A 336 14.08 -1.32 9.47
CA ARG A 336 12.95 -0.61 8.86
C ARG A 336 12.94 0.90 9.11
N ARG A 337 13.69 1.37 10.11
CA ARG A 337 13.64 2.76 10.57
C ARG A 337 13.85 3.77 9.44
N GLU A 338 14.96 3.68 8.74
CA GLU A 338 15.33 4.67 7.72
C GLU A 338 14.34 4.72 6.55
N ASP A 339 13.94 3.55 5.98
CA ASP A 339 13.01 3.49 4.87
C ASP A 339 11.63 4.03 5.29
N ARG A 340 11.16 3.62 6.48
CA ARG A 340 9.89 4.08 7.05
C ARG A 340 9.88 5.60 7.27
N GLU A 341 10.84 6.14 8.00
CA GLU A 341 10.92 7.58 8.30
C GLU A 341 10.98 8.42 7.02
N ARG A 342 11.78 8.01 6.06
CA ARG A 342 11.93 8.68 4.76
C ARG A 342 10.63 8.65 3.96
N THR A 343 9.97 7.49 3.88
CA THR A 343 8.72 7.34 3.14
C THR A 343 7.59 8.16 3.78
N LEU A 344 7.51 8.15 5.11
CA LEU A 344 6.54 8.96 5.86
C LEU A 344 6.78 10.46 5.63
N ALA A 345 8.01 10.93 5.77
CA ALA A 345 8.38 12.34 5.56
C ALA A 345 8.10 12.78 4.11
N PHE A 346 8.44 11.95 3.14
CA PHE A 346 8.18 12.23 1.72
C PHE A 346 6.67 12.36 1.43
N SER A 347 5.88 11.38 1.86
CA SER A 347 4.42 11.37 1.62
C SER A 347 3.73 12.56 2.31
N ASP A 348 4.02 12.81 3.59
CA ASP A 348 3.44 13.91 4.35
C ASP A 348 3.89 15.29 3.83
N GLY A 349 5.20 15.44 3.58
CA GLY A 349 5.76 16.68 3.05
C GLY A 349 5.21 17.04 1.67
N LEU A 350 5.08 16.04 0.78
CA LEU A 350 4.52 16.26 -0.56
C LEU A 350 3.02 16.61 -0.47
N ALA A 351 2.24 15.91 0.36
CA ALA A 351 0.83 16.19 0.56
C ALA A 351 0.60 17.63 1.07
N ARG A 352 1.34 18.05 2.09
CA ARG A 352 1.22 19.40 2.68
C ARG A 352 1.68 20.51 1.71
N LEU A 353 2.80 20.28 1.01
CA LEU A 353 3.33 21.26 0.06
C LEU A 353 2.37 21.47 -1.12
N THR A 354 1.78 20.40 -1.62
CA THR A 354 0.93 20.44 -2.82
C THR A 354 -0.48 20.94 -2.54
N ALA A 355 -1.01 20.71 -1.36
CA ALA A 355 -2.33 21.19 -0.93
C ALA A 355 -2.31 22.64 -0.40
N ASN A 356 -1.15 23.28 -0.28
CA ASN A 356 -1.07 24.65 0.24
C ASN A 356 -1.46 25.68 -0.84
N PRO A 357 -2.57 26.44 -0.67
CA PRO A 357 -3.04 27.38 -1.68
C PRO A 357 -2.28 28.71 -1.69
N SER A 358 -1.32 28.93 -0.78
CA SER A 358 -0.61 30.22 -0.64
C SER A 358 0.01 30.68 -1.97
N PRO A 359 -0.33 31.87 -2.46
CA PRO A 359 0.26 32.42 -3.67
C PRO A 359 1.76 32.70 -3.52
N LEU A 360 2.25 32.91 -2.30
CA LEU A 360 3.67 33.13 -2.01
C LEU A 360 4.53 31.88 -2.26
N LEU A 361 3.93 30.68 -2.15
CA LEU A 361 4.62 29.42 -2.46
C LEU A 361 4.60 29.06 -3.95
N LYS A 362 3.80 29.74 -4.75
CA LYS A 362 3.70 29.44 -6.19
C LYS A 362 5.05 29.57 -6.94
N PRO A 363 5.84 30.63 -6.77
CA PRO A 363 7.16 30.72 -7.40
C PRO A 363 8.11 29.60 -6.91
N VAL A 364 8.08 29.29 -5.61
CA VAL A 364 8.95 28.26 -5.02
C VAL A 364 8.58 26.87 -5.57
N ARG A 365 7.29 26.53 -5.62
CA ARG A 365 6.83 25.26 -6.21
C ARG A 365 7.18 25.17 -7.69
N SER A 366 6.97 26.25 -8.45
CA SER A 366 7.31 26.31 -9.86
C SER A 366 8.82 26.13 -10.10
N ALA A 367 9.65 26.84 -9.33
CA ALA A 367 11.10 26.68 -9.37
C ALA A 367 11.53 25.25 -8.99
N GLY A 368 10.89 24.64 -7.99
CA GLY A 368 11.13 23.26 -7.59
C GLY A 368 10.82 22.25 -8.72
N LEU A 369 9.71 22.43 -9.44
CA LEU A 369 9.38 21.58 -10.60
C LEU A 369 10.40 21.74 -11.73
N VAL A 370 10.82 22.97 -12.02
CA VAL A 370 11.85 23.26 -13.05
C VAL A 370 13.20 22.69 -12.64
N ALA A 371 13.63 22.89 -11.39
CA ALA A 371 14.88 22.33 -10.88
C ALA A 371 14.87 20.80 -10.94
N MET A 372 13.75 20.17 -10.58
CA MET A 372 13.57 18.72 -10.67
C MET A 372 13.67 18.23 -12.11
N GLU A 373 13.04 18.90 -13.08
CA GLU A 373 13.14 18.55 -14.51
C GLU A 373 14.56 18.71 -15.03
N ALA A 374 15.31 19.71 -14.55
CA ALA A 374 16.64 20.06 -15.04
C ALA A 374 17.79 19.25 -14.40
N GLN A 375 17.56 18.56 -13.27
CA GLN A 375 18.60 17.93 -12.47
C GLN A 375 18.45 16.40 -12.41
N PRO A 376 19.14 15.65 -13.31
CA PRO A 376 19.04 14.18 -13.35
C PRO A 376 19.41 13.48 -12.03
N SER A 377 20.39 14.02 -11.28
CA SER A 377 20.79 13.45 -9.97
C SER A 377 19.67 13.54 -8.94
N LEU A 378 18.93 14.65 -8.92
CA LEU A 378 17.80 14.83 -8.03
C LEU A 378 16.63 13.92 -8.42
N GLN A 379 16.38 13.76 -9.72
CA GLN A 379 15.41 12.80 -10.24
C GLN A 379 15.80 11.37 -9.87
N ALA A 380 17.04 10.95 -10.10
CA ALA A 380 17.52 9.60 -9.78
C ALA A 380 17.38 9.28 -8.29
N PHE A 381 17.66 10.26 -7.42
CA PHE A 381 17.48 10.13 -5.98
C PHE A 381 16.01 9.85 -5.59
N LEU A 382 15.07 10.59 -6.18
CA LEU A 382 13.64 10.43 -5.91
C LEU A 382 13.09 9.14 -6.52
N VAL A 383 13.47 8.85 -7.77
CA VAL A 383 13.02 7.66 -8.50
C VAL A 383 13.50 6.37 -7.79
N GLY A 384 14.75 6.31 -7.34
CA GLY A 384 15.27 5.18 -6.59
C GLY A 384 14.48 4.89 -5.31
N GLY A 385 14.08 5.95 -4.58
CA GLY A 385 13.20 5.84 -3.42
C GLY A 385 11.78 5.38 -3.78
N ALA A 386 11.20 5.99 -4.81
CA ALA A 386 9.84 5.67 -5.28
C ALA A 386 9.73 4.24 -5.84
N MET A 387 10.77 3.73 -6.50
CA MET A 387 10.84 2.35 -6.98
C MET A 387 11.09 1.31 -5.88
N GLY A 388 11.44 1.73 -4.64
CA GLY A 388 11.65 0.84 -3.50
C GLY A 388 13.03 0.18 -3.43
N PHE A 389 14.04 0.72 -4.13
CA PHE A 389 15.42 0.18 -4.16
C PHE A 389 16.39 0.95 -3.27
N ARG A 390 15.90 1.78 -2.35
CA ARG A 390 16.77 2.61 -1.52
C ARG A 390 16.83 2.12 -0.09
N GLY A 391 18.04 2.10 0.48
CA GLY A 391 18.30 1.67 1.86
C GLY A 391 18.40 0.14 1.99
N ASP A 392 18.05 -0.38 3.17
CA ASP A 392 18.01 -1.82 3.42
C ASP A 392 16.77 -2.44 2.76
N VAL A 393 16.96 -2.99 1.56
CA VAL A 393 15.90 -3.55 0.71
C VAL A 393 15.91 -5.07 0.85
N PRO A 394 14.77 -5.74 1.12
CA PRO A 394 14.68 -7.19 1.16
C PRO A 394 15.16 -7.86 -0.15
N ALA A 395 15.78 -9.03 -0.04
CA ALA A 395 16.34 -9.77 -1.18
C ALA A 395 15.33 -9.98 -2.31
N LEU A 396 14.11 -10.41 -1.98
CA LEU A 396 13.05 -10.60 -2.98
C LEU A 396 12.68 -9.29 -3.71
N CYS A 397 12.78 -8.15 -3.04
CA CYS A 397 12.55 -6.83 -3.66
C CYS A 397 13.66 -6.45 -4.64
N ARG A 398 14.90 -6.88 -4.41
CA ARG A 398 16.04 -6.68 -5.33
C ARG A 398 15.97 -7.56 -6.58
N GLY A 399 15.13 -8.60 -6.56
CA GLY A 399 15.04 -9.60 -7.63
C GLY A 399 16.04 -10.74 -7.44
N GLU A 400 16.59 -10.89 -6.24
CA GLU A 400 17.44 -12.02 -5.86
C GLU A 400 16.54 -13.20 -5.44
N ALA A 401 16.96 -14.42 -5.73
CA ALA A 401 16.30 -15.61 -5.21
C ALA A 401 16.47 -15.66 -3.68
N ALA A 402 15.41 -16.03 -2.97
CA ALA A 402 15.46 -16.24 -1.52
C ALA A 402 16.04 -17.61 -1.17
#